data_b270a0f33d027613ac07fdd2a6ea75ae
#
_entry.id   b270a0f33d027613ac07fdd2a6ea75ae
#
_cell.length_a   1.000
_cell.length_b   1.000
_cell.length_c   1.000
_cell.angle_alpha   90.00
_cell.angle_beta   90.00
_cell.angle_gamma   90.00
#
_symmetry.space_group_name_H-M   'P 1'
#
loop_
_entity.id
_entity.type
_entity.pdbx_description
1 polymer ?
#
loop_
_entity_poly.entity_id
_entity_poly.type
_entity_poly.pdbx_seq_one_letter_code
_entity_poly.pdbx_strand_id
1 'polypeptide(L)'
;MEGKLVRLRAFEKSDLDSIMKWINDEEVTDFLAGGMLTYPVSSIAEEKFIEAAAKSSDTDKSFAIETLAERKYLGGTAFHAINWLNRSAGLGITIGDKSFWGRGYGTDAMRVMMRLGFDKMNLHRLWLHVYDYNQRAIASYEKCGFKREGVLREDRFYRGRYHDTIVMGILESEYRALP
;
A
#
# COMPACT_ATOMS: atom_id res chain seq x y z
N MET A 1 -8.03 -6.14 11.92
CA MET A 1 -8.78 -6.85 10.84
C MET A 1 -7.85 -7.90 10.27
N GLU A 2 -8.35 -9.12 10.03
CA GLU A 2 -7.49 -10.27 9.76
C GLU A 2 -7.77 -10.86 8.38
N GLY A 3 -6.70 -11.21 7.67
CA GLY A 3 -6.68 -12.02 6.46
C GLY A 3 -6.37 -13.49 6.77
N LYS A 4 -5.71 -14.17 5.84
CA LYS A 4 -5.23 -15.55 6.02
C LYS A 4 -3.80 -15.59 6.59
N LEU A 5 -2.98 -14.59 6.27
CA LEU A 5 -1.56 -14.50 6.64
C LEU A 5 -1.27 -13.28 7.51
N VAL A 6 -2.05 -12.19 7.35
CA VAL A 6 -1.80 -10.92 8.00
C VAL A 6 -2.99 -10.39 8.77
N ARG A 7 -2.72 -9.48 9.71
CA ARG A 7 -3.71 -8.58 10.27
C ARG A 7 -3.30 -7.13 10.05
N LEU A 8 -4.28 -6.23 9.98
CA LEU A 8 -4.09 -4.80 10.00
C LEU A 8 -4.38 -4.26 11.40
N ARG A 9 -3.46 -3.44 11.91
CA ARG A 9 -3.56 -2.73 13.18
C ARG A 9 -3.15 -1.27 13.04
N ALA A 10 -3.35 -0.48 14.08
CA ALA A 10 -2.77 0.87 14.13
C ALA A 10 -1.23 0.80 14.17
N PHE A 11 -0.57 1.87 13.70
CA PHE A 11 0.85 2.04 13.90
C PHE A 11 1.17 2.25 15.39
N GLU A 12 2.31 1.75 15.82
CA GLU A 12 2.85 1.89 17.17
C GLU A 12 4.27 2.45 17.12
N LYS A 13 4.72 3.12 18.18
CA LYS A 13 6.09 3.67 18.26
C LYS A 13 7.15 2.57 18.13
N SER A 14 6.84 1.36 18.57
CA SER A 14 7.72 0.17 18.42
C SER A 14 7.97 -0.24 16.95
N ASP A 15 7.18 0.26 15.99
CA ASP A 15 7.40 -0.03 14.58
C ASP A 15 8.57 0.77 13.98
N LEU A 16 8.99 1.86 14.64
CA LEU A 16 9.97 2.81 14.14
C LEU A 16 11.29 2.14 13.72
N ASP A 17 11.84 1.26 14.55
CA ASP A 17 13.12 0.59 14.25
C ASP A 17 13.07 -0.23 12.96
N SER A 18 11.93 -0.86 12.70
CA SER A 18 11.72 -1.63 11.48
C SER A 18 11.52 -0.72 10.28
N ILE A 19 10.74 0.34 10.42
CA ILE A 19 10.51 1.32 9.37
C ILE A 19 11.83 1.97 8.95
N MET A 20 12.66 2.39 9.91
CA MET A 20 13.96 3.02 9.64
C MET A 20 14.92 2.14 8.83
N LYS A 21 14.85 0.81 8.98
CA LYS A 21 15.64 -0.14 8.18
C LYS A 21 15.17 -0.17 6.73
N TRP A 22 13.86 -0.03 6.49
CA TRP A 22 13.28 -0.19 5.17
C TRP A 22 13.18 1.11 4.39
N ILE A 23 12.89 2.23 5.09
CA ILE A 23 12.74 3.53 4.45
C ILE A 23 14.06 4.07 3.89
N ASN A 24 15.17 3.56 4.37
CA ASN A 24 16.52 3.88 3.90
C ASN A 24 17.16 2.72 3.10
N ASP A 25 16.39 1.68 2.73
CA ASP A 25 16.83 0.59 1.87
C ASP A 25 16.34 0.86 0.43
N GLU A 26 17.27 1.12 -0.49
CA GLU A 26 16.95 1.44 -1.89
C GLU A 26 16.09 0.36 -2.56
N GLU A 27 16.34 -0.94 -2.28
CA GLU A 27 15.53 -2.02 -2.87
C GLU A 27 14.06 -1.96 -2.43
N VAL A 28 13.76 -1.35 -1.28
CA VAL A 28 12.39 -1.14 -0.80
C VAL A 28 11.83 0.16 -1.37
N THR A 29 12.61 1.24 -1.30
CA THR A 29 12.16 2.60 -1.65
C THR A 29 12.02 2.81 -3.15
N ASP A 30 12.74 2.05 -3.96
CA ASP A 30 12.61 2.05 -5.42
C ASP A 30 11.17 1.83 -5.93
N PHE A 31 10.36 1.13 -5.13
CA PHE A 31 8.97 0.81 -5.47
C PHE A 31 7.95 1.72 -4.80
N LEU A 32 8.37 2.65 -3.93
CA LEU A 32 7.46 3.55 -3.26
C LEU A 32 7.01 4.68 -4.17
N ALA A 33 5.70 4.93 -4.19
CA ALA A 33 5.11 5.97 -5.00
C ALA A 33 5.60 7.36 -4.60
N GLY A 34 5.74 8.24 -5.61
CA GLY A 34 5.99 9.65 -5.40
C GLY A 34 7.46 10.07 -5.36
N GLY A 35 8.41 9.15 -5.49
CA GLY A 35 9.85 9.51 -5.51
C GLY A 35 10.34 10.23 -4.25
N MET A 36 9.56 10.19 -3.17
CA MET A 36 9.79 10.97 -1.95
C MET A 36 11.07 10.58 -1.20
N LEU A 37 11.65 9.44 -1.55
CA LEU A 37 12.73 8.83 -0.76
C LEU A 37 14.04 8.74 -1.56
N THR A 38 14.37 9.82 -2.27
CA THR A 38 15.68 9.96 -2.94
C THR A 38 16.79 10.30 -1.94
N TYR A 39 16.44 10.68 -0.71
CA TYR A 39 17.35 11.10 0.33
C TYR A 39 17.11 10.32 1.63
N PRO A 40 18.16 10.14 2.47
CA PRO A 40 17.98 9.47 3.75
C PRO A 40 16.92 10.15 4.63
N VAL A 41 16.03 9.35 5.19
CA VAL A 41 14.98 9.79 6.12
C VAL A 41 15.50 9.67 7.55
N SER A 42 15.35 10.72 8.35
CA SER A 42 15.73 10.71 9.76
C SER A 42 14.64 10.07 10.64
N SER A 43 15.06 9.51 11.79
CA SER A 43 14.10 8.97 12.77
C SER A 43 13.11 10.03 13.26
N ILE A 44 13.54 11.30 13.37
CA ILE A 44 12.66 12.41 13.76
C ILE A 44 11.54 12.64 12.74
N ALA A 45 11.84 12.51 11.44
CA ALA A 45 10.83 12.64 10.39
C ALA A 45 9.85 11.45 10.43
N GLU A 46 10.38 10.24 10.66
CA GLU A 46 9.57 9.03 10.68
C GLU A 46 8.69 8.91 11.94
N GLU A 47 9.16 9.38 13.11
CA GLU A 47 8.31 9.52 14.30
C GLU A 47 7.10 10.42 14.04
N LYS A 48 7.30 11.55 13.36
CA LYS A 48 6.19 12.44 12.96
C LYS A 48 5.23 11.76 11.99
N PHE A 49 5.75 10.94 11.07
CA PHE A 49 4.90 10.15 10.18
C PHE A 49 4.04 9.16 10.97
N ILE A 50 4.63 8.40 11.92
CA ILE A 50 3.89 7.47 12.80
C ILE A 50 2.82 8.21 13.60
N GLU A 51 3.14 9.37 14.18
CA GLU A 51 2.19 10.18 14.91
C GLU A 51 1.04 10.70 14.01
N ALA A 52 1.35 11.09 12.78
CA ALA A 52 0.35 11.49 11.80
C ALA A 52 -0.51 10.32 11.34
N ALA A 53 0.10 9.16 11.07
CA ALA A 53 -0.59 7.94 10.68
C ALA A 53 -1.54 7.41 11.77
N ALA A 54 -1.19 7.64 13.05
CA ALA A 54 -2.04 7.30 14.18
C ALA A 54 -3.25 8.25 14.32
N LYS A 55 -3.17 9.47 13.77
CA LYS A 55 -4.27 10.42 13.74
C LYS A 55 -5.12 10.14 12.52
N SER A 56 -6.29 9.57 12.73
CA SER A 56 -7.26 9.38 11.65
C SER A 56 -7.64 10.72 11.01
N SER A 57 -7.52 10.84 9.69
CA SER A 57 -8.04 12.00 8.93
C SER A 57 -9.26 11.57 8.12
N ASP A 58 -10.03 12.52 7.60
CA ASP A 58 -11.18 12.20 6.75
C ASP A 58 -10.78 11.70 5.36
N THR A 59 -9.55 12.03 4.94
CA THR A 59 -9.03 11.70 3.60
C THR A 59 -8.05 10.53 3.58
N ASP A 60 -7.51 10.14 4.75
CA ASP A 60 -6.46 9.12 4.82
C ASP A 60 -6.64 8.20 6.03
N LYS A 61 -6.43 6.91 5.83
CA LYS A 61 -6.49 5.87 6.87
C LYS A 61 -5.32 4.92 6.71
N SER A 62 -4.38 4.96 7.63
CA SER A 62 -3.15 4.16 7.57
C SER A 62 -3.17 3.00 8.58
N PHE A 63 -2.58 1.88 8.19
CA PHE A 63 -2.52 0.66 8.99
C PHE A 63 -1.14 0.00 8.89
N ALA A 64 -0.66 -0.51 9.99
CA ALA A 64 0.45 -1.42 10.05
C ALA A 64 0.02 -2.83 9.63
N ILE A 65 0.85 -3.51 8.86
CA ILE A 65 0.67 -4.91 8.45
C ILE A 65 1.51 -5.80 9.36
N GLU A 66 0.89 -6.76 9.98
CA GLU A 66 1.54 -7.69 10.91
C GLU A 66 1.19 -9.14 10.55
N THR A 67 2.13 -10.08 10.70
CA THR A 67 1.84 -11.50 10.49
C THR A 67 0.88 -12.03 11.56
N LEU A 68 -0.02 -12.93 11.18
CA LEU A 68 -0.89 -13.61 12.15
C LEU A 68 -0.10 -14.59 13.04
N ALA A 69 0.88 -15.30 12.46
CA ALA A 69 1.58 -16.37 13.15
C ALA A 69 2.50 -15.83 14.27
N GLU A 70 3.36 -14.85 13.93
CA GLU A 70 4.44 -14.42 14.83
C GLU A 70 4.23 -13.00 15.38
N ARG A 71 3.15 -12.33 14.99
CA ARG A 71 2.90 -10.92 15.32
C ARG A 71 4.03 -9.99 14.89
N LYS A 72 4.73 -10.36 13.82
CA LYS A 72 5.83 -9.59 13.27
C LYS A 72 5.31 -8.49 12.36
N TYR A 73 5.76 -7.26 12.60
CA TYR A 73 5.48 -6.11 11.74
C TYR A 73 6.20 -6.28 10.39
N LEU A 74 5.48 -6.09 9.28
CA LEU A 74 5.97 -6.29 7.92
C LEU A 74 6.04 -5.03 7.08
N GLY A 75 5.28 -4.01 7.42
CA GLY A 75 5.14 -2.82 6.59
C GLY A 75 3.81 -2.11 6.81
N GLY A 76 3.41 -1.28 5.88
CA GLY A 76 2.21 -0.45 6.00
C GLY A 76 1.31 -0.50 4.78
N THR A 77 0.05 -0.13 4.99
CA THR A 77 -0.94 0.09 3.94
C THR A 77 -1.85 1.24 4.30
N ALA A 78 -2.40 1.93 3.30
CA ALA A 78 -3.27 3.06 3.55
C ALA A 78 -4.35 3.19 2.47
N PHE A 79 -5.52 3.70 2.88
CA PHE A 79 -6.38 4.46 1.99
C PHE A 79 -5.87 5.90 1.97
N HIS A 80 -5.82 6.49 0.80
CA HIS A 80 -5.50 7.90 0.61
C HIS A 80 -6.47 8.55 -0.36
N ALA A 81 -6.54 9.89 -0.35
CA ALA A 81 -7.44 10.64 -1.20
C ALA A 81 -8.89 10.11 -1.15
N ILE A 82 -9.38 9.76 0.05
CA ILE A 82 -10.75 9.27 0.24
C ILE A 82 -11.71 10.38 -0.17
N ASN A 83 -12.57 10.08 -1.14
CA ASN A 83 -13.65 10.95 -1.58
C ASN A 83 -14.98 10.28 -1.18
N TRP A 84 -15.57 10.76 -0.09
CA TRP A 84 -16.81 10.22 0.44
C TRP A 84 -18.01 10.47 -0.47
N LEU A 85 -18.03 11.60 -1.21
CA LEU A 85 -19.09 11.91 -2.16
C LEU A 85 -19.11 10.91 -3.32
N ASN A 86 -17.93 10.65 -3.91
CA ASN A 86 -17.78 9.72 -5.00
C ASN A 86 -17.57 8.27 -4.52
N ARG A 87 -17.50 8.05 -3.20
CA ARG A 87 -17.28 6.75 -2.58
C ARG A 87 -16.04 6.05 -3.16
N SER A 88 -14.93 6.77 -3.27
CA SER A 88 -13.68 6.26 -3.87
C SER A 88 -12.48 6.55 -3.01
N ALA A 89 -11.46 5.70 -3.10
CA ALA A 89 -10.18 5.90 -2.43
C ALA A 89 -9.02 5.31 -3.22
N GLY A 90 -7.86 5.92 -3.09
CA GLY A 90 -6.60 5.34 -3.50
C GLY A 90 -6.09 4.34 -2.45
N LEU A 91 -5.36 3.33 -2.89
CA LEU A 91 -4.68 2.33 -2.04
C LEU A 91 -3.18 2.39 -2.22
N GLY A 92 -2.46 2.37 -1.10
CA GLY A 92 -1.01 2.18 -1.05
C GLY A 92 -0.64 1.01 -0.16
N ILE A 93 0.40 0.26 -0.53
CA ILE A 93 0.93 -0.84 0.27
C ILE A 93 2.44 -0.94 0.14
N THR A 94 3.10 -1.20 1.25
CA THR A 94 4.52 -1.50 1.33
C THR A 94 4.76 -2.70 2.24
N ILE A 95 5.42 -3.72 1.73
CA ILE A 95 6.04 -4.79 2.54
C ILE A 95 7.52 -4.45 2.63
N GLY A 96 7.95 -3.94 3.77
CA GLY A 96 9.33 -3.49 4.00
C GLY A 96 10.29 -4.65 4.22
N ASP A 97 9.87 -5.70 4.92
CA ASP A 97 10.69 -6.88 5.15
C ASP A 97 10.77 -7.75 3.88
N LYS A 98 11.92 -7.68 3.19
CA LYS A 98 12.17 -8.38 1.92
C LYS A 98 12.05 -9.90 2.04
N SER A 99 12.26 -10.48 3.21
CA SER A 99 12.13 -11.93 3.44
C SER A 99 10.69 -12.45 3.28
N PHE A 100 9.71 -11.54 3.28
CA PHE A 100 8.29 -11.84 3.07
C PHE A 100 7.80 -11.55 1.65
N TRP A 101 8.66 -11.05 0.76
CA TRP A 101 8.30 -10.80 -0.63
C TRP A 101 8.03 -12.08 -1.40
N GLY A 102 7.07 -12.01 -2.36
CA GLY A 102 6.71 -13.16 -3.20
C GLY A 102 5.93 -14.27 -2.49
N ARG A 103 5.67 -14.14 -1.18
CA ARG A 103 5.06 -15.19 -0.34
C ARG A 103 3.56 -14.95 -0.05
N GLY A 104 2.91 -14.03 -0.75
CA GLY A 104 1.46 -13.79 -0.66
C GLY A 104 1.02 -12.78 0.42
N TYR A 105 1.90 -12.31 1.29
CA TYR A 105 1.54 -11.39 2.38
C TYR A 105 0.95 -10.06 1.87
N GLY A 106 1.56 -9.47 0.83
CA GLY A 106 1.03 -8.25 0.20
C GLY A 106 -0.34 -8.46 -0.43
N THR A 107 -0.54 -9.59 -1.13
CA THR A 107 -1.83 -9.95 -1.73
C THR A 107 -2.91 -10.14 -0.66
N ASP A 108 -2.57 -10.79 0.45
CA ASP A 108 -3.51 -10.99 1.56
C ASP A 108 -3.88 -9.66 2.24
N ALA A 109 -2.89 -8.78 2.47
CA ALA A 109 -3.13 -7.44 3.00
C ALA A 109 -4.06 -6.62 2.08
N MET A 110 -3.84 -6.66 0.76
CA MET A 110 -4.72 -6.00 -0.20
C MET A 110 -6.16 -6.52 -0.13
N ARG A 111 -6.36 -7.84 0.01
CA ARG A 111 -7.70 -8.41 0.19
C ARG A 111 -8.38 -7.93 1.47
N VAL A 112 -7.61 -7.77 2.56
CA VAL A 112 -8.15 -7.19 3.81
C VAL A 112 -8.54 -5.73 3.60
N MET A 113 -7.73 -4.94 2.89
CA MET A 113 -8.05 -3.56 2.56
C MET A 113 -9.30 -3.45 1.68
N MET A 114 -9.43 -4.29 0.64
CA MET A 114 -10.62 -4.32 -0.21
C MET A 114 -11.88 -4.62 0.60
N ARG A 115 -11.83 -5.63 1.48
CA ARG A 115 -12.93 -5.95 2.39
C ARG A 115 -13.27 -4.77 3.30
N LEU A 116 -12.28 -4.08 3.84
CA LEU A 116 -12.50 -2.88 4.63
C LEU A 116 -13.16 -1.77 3.81
N GLY A 117 -12.61 -1.46 2.62
CA GLY A 117 -13.12 -0.41 1.75
C GLY A 117 -14.56 -0.65 1.29
N PHE A 118 -14.84 -1.83 0.76
CA PHE A 118 -16.16 -2.13 0.21
C PHE A 118 -17.20 -2.48 1.29
N ASP A 119 -16.85 -3.32 2.28
CA ASP A 119 -17.84 -3.85 3.24
C ASP A 119 -18.05 -2.94 4.44
N LYS A 120 -17.05 -2.14 4.85
CA LYS A 120 -17.13 -1.31 6.06
C LYS A 120 -17.21 0.18 5.77
N MET A 121 -16.43 0.65 4.78
CA MET A 121 -16.41 2.06 4.41
C MET A 121 -17.45 2.39 3.33
N ASN A 122 -18.16 1.40 2.78
CA ASN A 122 -19.15 1.56 1.72
C ASN A 122 -18.60 2.30 0.49
N LEU A 123 -17.34 2.04 0.14
CA LEU A 123 -16.74 2.61 -1.06
C LEU A 123 -17.28 1.90 -2.31
N HIS A 124 -17.32 2.62 -3.40
CA HIS A 124 -17.74 2.11 -4.73
C HIS A 124 -16.54 1.75 -5.61
N ARG A 125 -15.41 2.42 -5.41
CA ARG A 125 -14.22 2.27 -6.24
C ARG A 125 -12.94 2.35 -5.42
N LEU A 126 -12.02 1.42 -5.65
CA LEU A 126 -10.65 1.50 -5.18
C LEU A 126 -9.71 1.60 -6.37
N TRP A 127 -8.67 2.41 -6.25
CA TRP A 127 -7.68 2.60 -7.30
C TRP A 127 -6.27 2.65 -6.71
N LEU A 128 -5.26 2.42 -7.55
CA LEU A 128 -3.86 2.52 -7.17
C LEU A 128 -2.99 2.90 -8.36
N HIS A 129 -1.80 3.37 -8.05
CA HIS A 129 -0.74 3.60 -9.01
C HIS A 129 0.39 2.61 -8.77
N VAL A 130 0.97 2.11 -9.85
CA VAL A 130 2.11 1.18 -9.78
C VAL A 130 3.06 1.45 -10.94
N TYR A 131 4.36 1.51 -10.66
CA TYR A 131 5.36 1.68 -11.72
C TYR A 131 5.45 0.45 -12.61
N ASP A 132 5.67 0.66 -13.92
CA ASP A 132 5.74 -0.38 -14.94
C ASP A 132 6.78 -1.46 -14.63
N TYR A 133 7.87 -1.09 -13.97
CA TYR A 133 8.93 -2.03 -13.56
C TYR A 133 8.60 -2.85 -12.31
N ASN A 134 7.54 -2.54 -11.56
CA ASN A 134 7.13 -3.30 -10.38
C ASN A 134 6.19 -4.47 -10.73
N GLN A 135 6.69 -5.40 -11.54
CA GLN A 135 5.91 -6.53 -12.06
C GLN A 135 5.32 -7.41 -10.94
N ARG A 136 6.02 -7.50 -9.78
CA ARG A 136 5.54 -8.24 -8.61
C ARG A 136 4.26 -7.63 -8.04
N ALA A 137 4.22 -6.31 -7.89
CA ALA A 137 3.04 -5.61 -7.37
C ALA A 137 1.89 -5.69 -8.38
N ILE A 138 2.15 -5.46 -9.68
CA ILE A 138 1.16 -5.57 -10.74
C ILE A 138 0.48 -6.94 -10.69
N ALA A 139 1.25 -8.03 -10.69
CA ALA A 139 0.70 -9.39 -10.61
C ALA A 139 -0.10 -9.64 -9.32
N SER A 140 0.29 -9.01 -8.19
CA SER A 140 -0.45 -9.08 -6.93
C SER A 140 -1.81 -8.38 -7.02
N TYR A 141 -1.86 -7.20 -7.64
CA TYR A 141 -3.09 -6.44 -7.81
C TYR A 141 -4.05 -7.12 -8.81
N GLU A 142 -3.52 -7.65 -9.92
CA GLU A 142 -4.32 -8.44 -10.86
C GLU A 142 -4.95 -9.69 -10.19
N LYS A 143 -4.21 -10.40 -9.31
CA LYS A 143 -4.74 -11.50 -8.47
C LYS A 143 -5.81 -11.06 -7.47
N CYS A 144 -5.85 -9.78 -7.11
CA CYS A 144 -6.89 -9.20 -6.28
C CYS A 144 -8.10 -8.70 -7.10
N GLY A 145 -8.06 -8.78 -8.44
CA GLY A 145 -9.14 -8.36 -9.32
C GLY A 145 -9.03 -6.91 -9.82
N PHE A 146 -7.94 -6.21 -9.52
CA PHE A 146 -7.69 -4.88 -10.10
C PHE A 146 -7.45 -4.98 -11.59
N LYS A 147 -8.02 -4.05 -12.35
CA LYS A 147 -7.86 -3.92 -13.79
C LYS A 147 -7.03 -2.71 -14.14
N ARG A 148 -6.26 -2.78 -15.22
CA ARG A 148 -5.55 -1.62 -15.76
C ARG A 148 -6.58 -0.68 -16.39
N GLU A 149 -6.52 0.60 -16.03
CA GLU A 149 -7.44 1.64 -16.50
C GLU A 149 -6.74 2.70 -17.34
N GLY A 150 -5.43 2.84 -17.17
CA GLY A 150 -4.65 3.82 -17.91
C GLY A 150 -3.17 3.73 -17.63
N VAL A 151 -2.43 4.59 -18.35
CA VAL A 151 -0.98 4.72 -18.22
C VAL A 151 -0.63 6.21 -18.21
N LEU A 152 0.08 6.66 -17.20
CA LEU A 152 0.74 7.94 -17.16
C LEU A 152 2.13 7.74 -17.75
N ARG A 153 2.31 8.21 -18.99
CA ARG A 153 3.56 7.98 -19.73
C ARG A 153 4.67 8.85 -19.15
N GLU A 154 5.88 8.24 -18.97
CA GLU A 154 7.10 8.94 -18.55
C GLU A 154 6.93 9.71 -17.22
N ASP A 155 6.08 9.20 -16.33
CA ASP A 155 5.72 9.82 -15.05
C ASP A 155 6.83 9.72 -13.98
N ARG A 156 7.73 8.74 -14.13
CA ARG A 156 8.79 8.47 -13.16
C ARG A 156 10.17 8.46 -13.83
N PHE A 157 11.08 9.36 -13.39
CA PHE A 157 12.50 9.23 -13.72
C PHE A 157 13.19 8.33 -12.70
N TYR A 158 13.79 7.22 -13.18
CA TYR A 158 14.44 6.24 -12.31
C TYR A 158 15.60 5.54 -13.06
N ARG A 159 16.75 5.44 -12.40
CA ARG A 159 17.98 4.82 -12.96
C ARG A 159 18.31 5.29 -14.38
N GLY A 160 18.27 6.61 -14.58
CA GLY A 160 18.71 7.24 -15.83
C GLY A 160 17.71 7.19 -16.99
N ARG A 161 16.47 6.74 -16.77
CA ARG A 161 15.41 6.73 -17.80
C ARG A 161 14.03 7.04 -17.20
N TYR A 162 13.11 7.40 -18.07
CA TYR A 162 11.71 7.56 -17.70
C TYR A 162 10.98 6.21 -17.71
N HIS A 163 10.02 6.08 -16.83
CA HIS A 163 9.15 4.94 -16.66
C HIS A 163 7.69 5.39 -16.59
N ASP A 164 6.81 4.50 -16.99
CA ASP A 164 5.38 4.73 -16.93
C ASP A 164 4.81 4.37 -15.55
N THR A 165 3.75 5.10 -15.16
CA THR A 165 2.90 4.71 -14.03
C THR A 165 1.60 4.13 -14.55
N ILE A 166 1.32 2.88 -14.17
CA ILE A 166 0.09 2.18 -14.51
C ILE A 166 -0.96 2.55 -13.48
N VAL A 167 -2.12 3.00 -13.93
CA VAL A 167 -3.32 3.23 -13.10
C VAL A 167 -4.14 1.96 -13.12
N MET A 168 -4.44 1.43 -11.94
CA MET A 168 -5.30 0.25 -11.80
C MET A 168 -6.47 0.54 -10.86
N GLY A 169 -7.62 -0.06 -11.13
CA GLY A 169 -8.82 0.11 -10.32
C GLY A 169 -9.66 -1.15 -10.22
N ILE A 170 -10.55 -1.16 -9.23
CA ILE A 170 -11.59 -2.18 -9.05
C ILE A 170 -12.87 -1.51 -8.55
N LEU A 171 -14.00 -1.90 -9.12
CA LEU A 171 -15.32 -1.45 -8.72
C LEU A 171 -15.94 -2.41 -7.70
N GLU A 172 -16.86 -1.91 -6.89
CA GLU A 172 -17.60 -2.72 -5.92
C GLU A 172 -18.29 -3.93 -6.58
N SER A 173 -18.91 -3.74 -7.75
CA SER A 173 -19.56 -4.83 -8.49
C SER A 173 -18.58 -5.92 -8.92
N GLU A 174 -17.37 -5.55 -9.29
CA GLU A 174 -16.30 -6.49 -9.66
C GLU A 174 -15.79 -7.25 -8.44
N TYR A 175 -15.60 -6.54 -7.30
CA TYR A 175 -15.26 -7.17 -6.02
C TYR A 175 -16.30 -8.19 -5.58
N ARG A 176 -17.61 -7.87 -5.70
CA ARG A 176 -18.71 -8.79 -5.33
C ARG A 176 -18.76 -10.03 -6.23
N ALA A 177 -18.22 -9.96 -7.45
CA ALA A 177 -18.15 -11.06 -8.39
C ALA A 177 -16.90 -11.94 -8.26
N LEU A 178 -15.96 -11.59 -7.37
CA LEU A 178 -14.78 -12.43 -7.11
C LEU A 178 -15.18 -13.73 -6.41
N PRO A 179 -14.50 -14.86 -6.72
CA PRO A 179 -14.77 -16.17 -6.14
C PRO A 179 -14.44 -16.25 -4.64
#